data_53990cf83ddd906b24e1a3def1e7bc4c
#
_entry.id   53990cf83ddd906b24e1a3def1e7bc4c
#
_cell.length_a   1.000
_cell.length_b   1.000
_cell.length_c   1.000
_cell.angle_alpha   90.00
_cell.angle_beta   90.00
_cell.angle_gamma   90.00
#
_symmetry.space_group_name_H-M   'P 1'
#
loop_
_entity.id
_entity.type
_entity.pdbx_description
1 polymer ?
#
loop_
_entity_poly.entity_id
_entity_poly.type
_entity_poly.pdbx_seq_one_letter_code
_entity_poly.pdbx_strand_id
1 'polypeptide(L)'
;MLKESEQIKNILNNDGVIAFVTDTVWGLGCLPTSEKAVKRIYEIKKREAKKPLILMSDEVYNLFDYVEQPIKKEAQILIKKHFPGALTLVLEKSKQTSDFITSNMPTVGIRIPDNETFMQICRSFEGRVLATTSANISGEEPALTYEQAVEYIGKDVDLVIPDYGNKAKGKASTVVGFDGEKPLVYRQGEIIL
;
A
#
# COMPACT_ATOMS: atom_id res chain seq x y z
N MET A 1 -20.45 2.52 3.95
CA MET A 1 -19.95 2.38 2.55
C MET A 1 -19.69 3.78 2.02
N LEU A 2 -18.53 4.01 1.37
CA LEU A 2 -18.18 5.31 0.80
C LEU A 2 -19.15 5.70 -0.32
N LYS A 3 -19.40 7.00 -0.47
CA LYS A 3 -20.22 7.51 -1.59
C LYS A 3 -19.59 7.20 -2.94
N GLU A 4 -18.28 7.16 -3.00
CA GLU A 4 -17.46 6.92 -4.20
C GLU A 4 -17.26 5.44 -4.51
N SER A 5 -17.85 4.49 -3.77
CA SER A 5 -17.57 3.05 -3.92
C SER A 5 -17.68 2.55 -5.37
N GLU A 6 -18.74 2.93 -6.08
CA GLU A 6 -18.92 2.54 -7.50
C GLU A 6 -17.90 3.23 -8.41
N GLN A 7 -17.59 4.50 -8.14
CA GLN A 7 -16.58 5.24 -8.88
C GLN A 7 -15.18 4.63 -8.68
N ILE A 8 -14.82 4.28 -7.44
CA ILE A 8 -13.56 3.60 -7.10
C ILE A 8 -13.43 2.30 -7.88
N LYS A 9 -14.46 1.45 -7.81
CA LYS A 9 -14.49 0.18 -8.54
C LYS A 9 -14.32 0.38 -10.05
N ASN A 10 -15.03 1.32 -10.64
CA ASN A 10 -14.92 1.61 -12.07
C ASN A 10 -13.55 2.13 -12.46
N ILE A 11 -12.95 3.03 -11.68
CA ILE A 11 -11.60 3.56 -11.92
C ILE A 11 -10.58 2.41 -11.87
N LEU A 12 -10.58 1.62 -10.81
CA LEU A 12 -9.63 0.54 -10.62
C LEU A 12 -9.73 -0.52 -11.73
N ASN A 13 -10.95 -0.90 -12.13
CA ASN A 13 -11.18 -1.87 -13.21
C ASN A 13 -10.78 -1.35 -14.61
N ASN A 14 -10.59 -0.05 -14.77
CA ASN A 14 -10.12 0.59 -16.00
C ASN A 14 -8.66 1.07 -15.91
N ASP A 15 -7.81 0.35 -15.20
CA ASP A 15 -6.38 0.66 -15.01
C ASP A 15 -6.12 2.03 -14.37
N GLY A 16 -7.04 2.50 -13.52
CA GLY A 16 -6.93 3.79 -12.87
C GLY A 16 -6.07 3.76 -11.61
N VAL A 17 -5.66 4.96 -11.18
CA VAL A 17 -4.89 5.22 -9.97
C VAL A 17 -5.68 6.12 -9.04
N ILE A 18 -5.79 5.73 -7.78
CA ILE A 18 -6.48 6.49 -6.74
C ILE A 18 -5.51 6.97 -5.66
N ALA A 19 -5.83 8.08 -5.02
CA ALA A 19 -5.15 8.56 -3.83
C ALA A 19 -6.07 8.46 -2.62
N PHE A 20 -5.51 8.08 -1.47
CA PHE A 20 -6.27 7.80 -0.25
C PHE A 20 -5.44 8.04 1.02
N VAL A 21 -6.15 8.30 2.12
CA VAL A 21 -5.56 8.41 3.45
C VAL A 21 -5.25 7.04 4.04
N THR A 22 -4.15 6.95 4.81
CA THR A 22 -3.87 5.84 5.72
C THR A 22 -3.58 6.36 7.14
N ASP A 23 -3.39 5.46 8.09
CA ASP A 23 -2.97 5.79 9.45
C ASP A 23 -1.58 6.45 9.53
N THR A 24 -0.74 6.32 8.49
CA THR A 24 0.61 6.88 8.44
C THR A 24 0.73 8.14 7.60
N VAL A 25 0.59 8.00 6.29
CA VAL A 25 0.66 9.08 5.29
C VAL A 25 -0.36 8.80 4.19
N TRP A 26 -0.65 9.76 3.34
CA TRP A 26 -1.44 9.52 2.14
C TRP A 26 -0.72 8.60 1.17
N GLY A 27 -1.49 7.75 0.49
CA GLY A 27 -1.02 6.76 -0.46
C GLY A 27 -1.60 6.94 -1.86
N LEU A 28 -0.89 6.40 -2.84
CA LEU A 28 -1.34 6.11 -4.19
C LEU A 28 -1.57 4.61 -4.31
N GLY A 29 -2.57 4.19 -5.07
CA GLY A 29 -2.80 2.78 -5.32
C GLY A 29 -3.56 2.47 -6.59
N CYS A 30 -3.36 1.26 -7.08
CA CYS A 30 -4.04 0.66 -8.22
C CYS A 30 -4.22 -0.84 -8.00
N LEU A 31 -4.94 -1.52 -8.90
CA LEU A 31 -5.01 -2.98 -8.85
C LEU A 31 -3.62 -3.62 -9.07
N PRO A 32 -3.24 -4.64 -8.27
CA PRO A 32 -1.95 -5.32 -8.41
C PRO A 32 -1.83 -6.13 -9.71
N THR A 33 -2.92 -6.35 -10.42
CA THR A 33 -2.96 -7.05 -11.71
C THR A 33 -2.75 -6.13 -12.91
N SER A 34 -2.82 -4.80 -12.73
CA SER A 34 -2.68 -3.83 -13.81
C SER A 34 -1.24 -3.31 -13.93
N GLU A 35 -0.46 -3.88 -14.83
CA GLU A 35 0.88 -3.38 -15.16
C GLU A 35 0.84 -1.93 -15.66
N LYS A 36 -0.19 -1.57 -16.43
CA LYS A 36 -0.39 -0.21 -16.95
C LYS A 36 -0.56 0.81 -15.82
N ALA A 37 -1.41 0.51 -14.83
CA ALA A 37 -1.62 1.39 -13.68
C ALA A 37 -0.38 1.48 -12.78
N VAL A 38 0.35 0.37 -12.60
CA VAL A 38 1.62 0.36 -11.86
C VAL A 38 2.65 1.26 -12.57
N LYS A 39 2.81 1.16 -13.89
CA LYS A 39 3.70 2.07 -14.65
C LYS A 39 3.29 3.52 -14.46
N ARG A 40 1.99 3.83 -14.52
CA ARG A 40 1.48 5.19 -14.28
C ARG A 40 1.82 5.70 -12.87
N ILE A 41 1.78 4.86 -11.83
CA ILE A 41 2.24 5.25 -10.48
C ILE A 41 3.72 5.68 -10.50
N TYR A 42 4.59 4.98 -11.21
CA TYR A 42 6.00 5.37 -11.33
C TYR A 42 6.17 6.70 -12.07
N GLU A 43 5.40 6.96 -13.12
CA GLU A 43 5.37 8.22 -13.86
C GLU A 43 4.92 9.38 -12.97
N ILE A 44 3.80 9.25 -12.26
CA ILE A 44 3.28 10.23 -11.30
C ILE A 44 4.36 10.60 -10.27
N LYS A 45 5.05 9.61 -9.75
CA LYS A 45 6.10 9.80 -8.75
C LYS A 45 7.42 10.32 -9.32
N LYS A 46 7.57 10.44 -10.63
CA LYS A 46 8.85 10.72 -11.32
C LYS A 46 9.97 9.81 -10.80
N ARG A 47 9.64 8.53 -10.63
CA ARG A 47 10.46 7.55 -9.91
C ARG A 47 10.95 6.48 -10.86
N GLU A 48 12.24 6.12 -10.73
CA GLU A 48 12.75 4.92 -11.39
C GLU A 48 12.01 3.67 -10.90
N ALA A 49 11.70 2.74 -11.81
CA ALA A 49 11.01 1.49 -11.51
C ALA A 49 11.82 0.49 -10.64
N LYS A 50 12.87 0.97 -9.96
CA LYS A 50 13.74 0.18 -9.07
C LYS A 50 13.26 0.05 -7.63
N LYS A 51 12.30 0.88 -7.21
CA LYS A 51 11.76 0.84 -5.85
C LYS A 51 10.40 0.14 -5.87
N PRO A 52 10.23 -1.02 -5.23
CA PRO A 52 9.00 -1.81 -5.28
C PRO A 52 7.81 -1.05 -4.68
N LEU A 53 6.61 -1.42 -5.12
CA LEU A 53 5.36 -1.10 -4.45
C LEU A 53 5.14 -2.10 -3.32
N ILE A 54 4.25 -1.75 -2.39
CA ILE A 54 3.79 -2.68 -1.35
C ILE A 54 2.32 -3.02 -1.60
N LEU A 55 1.88 -4.18 -1.13
CA LEU A 55 0.49 -4.59 -1.20
C LEU A 55 -0.22 -4.24 0.11
N MET A 56 -1.36 -3.58 -0.02
CA MET A 56 -2.21 -3.24 1.11
C MET A 56 -3.62 -3.82 0.93
N SER A 57 -4.24 -4.20 2.03
CA SER A 57 -5.63 -4.67 2.08
C SER A 57 -6.28 -4.27 3.39
N ASP A 58 -7.57 -4.51 3.53
CA ASP A 58 -8.30 -4.39 4.80
C ASP A 58 -8.26 -5.67 5.65
N GLU A 59 -7.86 -6.80 5.06
CA GLU A 59 -7.69 -8.07 5.77
C GLU A 59 -6.42 -8.80 5.31
N VAL A 60 -5.69 -9.38 6.27
CA VAL A 60 -4.43 -10.08 5.98
C VAL A 60 -4.64 -11.30 5.07
N TYR A 61 -5.78 -11.94 5.17
CA TYR A 61 -6.12 -13.11 4.36
C TYR A 61 -6.06 -12.83 2.86
N ASN A 62 -6.49 -11.64 2.43
CA ASN A 62 -6.44 -11.22 1.02
C ASN A 62 -5.00 -11.10 0.48
N LEU A 63 -4.00 -10.98 1.37
CA LEU A 63 -2.59 -10.84 1.01
C LEU A 63 -1.84 -12.18 0.94
N PHE A 64 -2.45 -13.29 1.42
CA PHE A 64 -1.77 -14.59 1.48
C PHE A 64 -1.45 -15.17 0.11
N ASP A 65 -2.24 -14.87 -0.90
CA ASP A 65 -1.98 -15.31 -2.27
C ASP A 65 -0.72 -14.65 -2.88
N TYR A 66 -0.31 -13.52 -2.34
CA TYR A 66 0.85 -12.76 -2.84
C TYR A 66 2.17 -13.08 -2.15
N VAL A 67 2.15 -13.85 -1.06
CA VAL A 67 3.35 -14.24 -0.31
C VAL A 67 3.52 -15.75 -0.32
N GLU A 68 4.79 -16.19 -0.28
CA GLU A 68 5.12 -17.63 -0.23
C GLU A 68 4.56 -18.24 1.06
N GLN A 69 4.01 -19.44 0.94
CA GLN A 69 3.44 -20.21 2.04
C GLN A 69 4.29 -21.44 2.36
N PRO A 70 4.42 -21.83 3.63
CA PRO A 70 3.84 -21.21 4.82
C PRO A 70 4.59 -19.94 5.25
N ILE A 71 3.86 -18.94 5.75
CA ILE A 71 4.47 -17.73 6.32
C ILE A 71 5.31 -18.09 7.56
N LYS A 72 6.53 -17.54 7.66
CA LYS A 72 7.43 -17.73 8.81
C LYS A 72 6.73 -17.42 10.13
N LYS A 73 7.04 -18.19 11.17
CA LYS A 73 6.41 -18.07 12.50
C LYS A 73 6.60 -16.66 13.09
N GLU A 74 7.77 -16.09 12.95
CA GLU A 74 8.12 -14.74 13.41
C GLU A 74 7.29 -13.67 12.71
N ALA A 75 7.06 -13.81 11.40
CA ALA A 75 6.17 -12.94 10.65
C ALA A 75 4.72 -13.06 11.12
N GLN A 76 4.23 -14.27 11.40
CA GLN A 76 2.89 -14.49 11.95
C GLN A 76 2.72 -13.81 13.32
N ILE A 77 3.75 -13.84 14.18
CA ILE A 77 3.73 -13.13 15.47
C ILE A 77 3.62 -11.61 15.26
N LEU A 78 4.40 -11.05 14.33
CA LEU A 78 4.34 -9.63 14.02
C LEU A 78 3.01 -9.21 13.39
N ILE A 79 2.45 -10.01 12.51
CA ILE A 79 1.11 -9.82 11.93
C ILE A 79 0.07 -9.75 13.05
N LYS A 80 0.04 -10.75 13.92
CA LYS A 80 -0.93 -10.81 15.03
C LYS A 80 -0.82 -9.64 15.98
N LYS A 81 0.39 -9.11 16.18
CA LYS A 81 0.66 -8.02 17.14
C LYS A 81 0.39 -6.63 16.56
N HIS A 82 0.63 -6.43 15.26
CA HIS A 82 0.75 -5.11 14.66
C HIS A 82 -0.13 -4.86 13.43
N PHE A 83 -0.92 -5.84 12.97
CA PHE A 83 -1.93 -5.62 11.93
C PHE A 83 -3.33 -5.60 12.54
N PRO A 84 -4.17 -4.62 12.19
CA PRO A 84 -3.86 -3.45 11.36
C PRO A 84 -2.95 -2.45 12.07
N GLY A 85 -2.13 -1.70 11.29
CA GLY A 85 -1.26 -0.66 11.85
C GLY A 85 -0.08 -0.26 10.97
N ALA A 86 0.85 0.47 11.61
CA ALA A 86 1.99 1.10 10.93
C ALA A 86 3.20 0.16 10.75
N LEU A 87 2.97 -1.13 10.52
CA LEU A 87 4.00 -2.11 10.18
C LEU A 87 3.86 -2.53 8.70
N THR A 88 4.97 -2.58 7.99
CA THR A 88 5.09 -3.21 6.68
C THR A 88 6.04 -4.40 6.80
N LEU A 89 5.57 -5.59 6.46
CA LEU A 89 6.39 -6.81 6.42
C LEU A 89 6.84 -7.10 5.00
N VAL A 90 8.13 -7.35 4.82
CA VAL A 90 8.73 -7.76 3.55
C VAL A 90 8.96 -9.27 3.62
N LEU A 91 8.19 -10.01 2.82
CA LEU A 91 8.16 -11.46 2.78
C LEU A 91 8.54 -11.97 1.40
N GLU A 92 8.93 -13.24 1.30
CA GLU A 92 9.12 -13.89 0.02
C GLU A 92 7.82 -13.87 -0.79
N LYS A 93 7.90 -13.45 -2.06
CA LYS A 93 6.72 -13.34 -2.91
C LYS A 93 6.32 -14.70 -3.44
N SER A 94 5.00 -14.91 -3.57
CA SER A 94 4.48 -16.07 -4.29
C SER A 94 4.67 -15.90 -5.82
N LYS A 95 4.42 -16.97 -6.56
CA LYS A 95 4.39 -16.94 -8.04
C LYS A 95 3.28 -16.07 -8.63
N GLN A 96 2.26 -15.74 -7.84
CA GLN A 96 1.15 -14.86 -8.26
C GLN A 96 1.54 -13.39 -8.20
N THR A 97 2.58 -13.02 -7.46
CA THR A 97 3.05 -11.65 -7.35
C THR A 97 3.94 -11.28 -8.53
N SER A 98 3.43 -10.39 -9.37
CA SER A 98 4.09 -9.95 -10.59
C SER A 98 5.38 -9.17 -10.31
N ASP A 99 6.36 -9.36 -11.20
CA ASP A 99 7.67 -8.69 -11.13
C ASP A 99 7.59 -7.16 -11.22
N PHE A 100 6.61 -6.64 -11.95
CA PHE A 100 6.42 -5.20 -12.08
C PHE A 100 5.99 -4.53 -10.75
N ILE A 101 5.38 -5.27 -9.79
CA ILE A 101 5.08 -4.76 -8.44
C ILE A 101 6.35 -4.70 -7.59
N THR A 102 7.15 -5.74 -7.65
CA THR A 102 8.32 -5.95 -6.79
C THR A 102 9.61 -5.39 -7.37
N SER A 103 9.57 -4.77 -8.56
CA SER A 103 10.78 -4.33 -9.28
C SER A 103 11.79 -5.49 -9.47
N ASN A 104 11.30 -6.67 -9.80
CA ASN A 104 12.04 -7.93 -9.93
C ASN A 104 12.69 -8.44 -8.63
N MET A 105 12.33 -7.91 -7.46
CA MET A 105 12.81 -8.47 -6.20
C MET A 105 12.08 -9.78 -5.86
N PRO A 106 12.75 -10.72 -5.17
CA PRO A 106 12.14 -11.98 -4.74
C PRO A 106 11.18 -11.82 -3.57
N THR A 107 11.00 -10.60 -3.09
CA THR A 107 10.17 -10.27 -1.92
C THR A 107 9.12 -9.23 -2.26
N VAL A 108 8.05 -9.20 -1.46
CA VAL A 108 6.96 -8.22 -1.52
C VAL A 108 6.66 -7.67 -0.13
N GLY A 109 6.44 -6.36 -0.06
CA GLY A 109 5.97 -5.71 1.16
C GLY A 109 4.46 -5.86 1.30
N ILE A 110 3.98 -6.23 2.48
CA ILE A 110 2.55 -6.31 2.80
C ILE A 110 2.20 -5.48 4.03
N ARG A 111 1.00 -4.89 4.06
CA ARG A 111 0.51 -4.11 5.19
C ARG A 111 -1.01 -4.10 5.26
N ILE A 112 -1.56 -4.03 6.46
CA ILE A 112 -2.95 -3.67 6.74
C ILE A 112 -2.95 -2.33 7.46
N PRO A 113 -3.33 -1.22 6.81
CA PRO A 113 -3.44 0.09 7.48
C PRO A 113 -4.57 0.11 8.52
N ASP A 114 -4.35 0.74 9.67
CA ASP A 114 -5.39 1.00 10.67
C ASP A 114 -6.14 2.29 10.31
N ASN A 115 -6.95 2.22 9.26
CA ASN A 115 -7.69 3.38 8.74
C ASN A 115 -9.01 2.94 8.12
N GLU A 116 -10.13 3.43 8.67
CA GLU A 116 -11.47 3.01 8.25
C GLU A 116 -11.79 3.42 6.80
N THR A 117 -11.36 4.61 6.35
CA THR A 117 -11.54 5.03 4.96
C THR A 117 -10.84 4.06 4.01
N PHE A 118 -9.59 3.70 4.29
CA PHE A 118 -8.86 2.73 3.49
C PHE A 118 -9.53 1.35 3.47
N MET A 119 -10.00 0.88 4.62
CA MET A 119 -10.71 -0.41 4.71
C MET A 119 -11.99 -0.41 3.87
N GLN A 120 -12.76 0.70 3.88
CA GLN A 120 -13.95 0.83 3.04
C GLN A 120 -13.62 0.90 1.54
N ILE A 121 -12.48 1.50 1.15
CA ILE A 121 -12.00 1.46 -0.22
C ILE A 121 -11.77 0.01 -0.65
N CYS A 122 -11.03 -0.77 0.13
CA CYS A 122 -10.78 -2.19 -0.18
C CYS A 122 -12.08 -3.00 -0.33
N ARG A 123 -13.07 -2.74 0.50
CA ARG A 123 -14.39 -3.41 0.44
C ARG A 123 -15.25 -3.01 -0.75
N SER A 124 -14.86 -1.98 -1.51
CA SER A 124 -15.63 -1.49 -2.66
C SER A 124 -15.34 -2.21 -3.99
N PHE A 125 -14.29 -3.04 -4.06
CA PHE A 125 -13.93 -3.76 -5.27
C PHE A 125 -13.53 -5.22 -4.98
N GLU A 126 -13.56 -6.04 -6.03
CA GLU A 126 -13.18 -7.45 -5.93
C GLU A 126 -11.66 -7.60 -5.71
N GLY A 127 -11.27 -8.64 -4.95
CA GLY A 127 -9.87 -8.91 -4.60
C GLY A 127 -9.34 -8.09 -3.42
N ARG A 128 -9.88 -6.90 -3.14
CA ARG A 128 -9.63 -6.09 -1.94
C ARG A 128 -8.15 -5.78 -1.66
N VAL A 129 -7.28 -5.87 -2.68
CA VAL A 129 -5.84 -5.62 -2.58
C VAL A 129 -5.43 -4.51 -3.53
N LEU A 130 -4.65 -3.56 -3.05
CA LEU A 130 -4.04 -2.50 -3.85
C LEU A 130 -2.52 -2.61 -3.84
N ALA A 131 -1.89 -2.41 -4.99
CA ALA A 131 -0.46 -2.12 -5.10
C ALA A 131 -0.26 -0.63 -4.82
N THR A 132 0.56 -0.28 -3.82
CA THR A 132 0.55 1.05 -3.21
C THR A 132 1.93 1.63 -2.98
N THR A 133 1.97 2.96 -2.87
CA THR A 133 3.14 3.75 -2.43
C THR A 133 2.65 5.06 -1.78
N SER A 134 3.54 5.84 -1.16
CA SER A 134 3.19 7.16 -0.61
C SER A 134 2.79 8.18 -1.68
N ALA A 135 1.86 9.09 -1.35
CA ALA A 135 1.36 10.16 -2.24
C ALA A 135 2.30 11.36 -2.21
N ASN A 136 3.38 11.30 -3.00
CA ASN A 136 4.38 12.35 -3.17
C ASN A 136 5.20 12.13 -4.45
N ILE A 137 5.81 13.17 -4.96
CA ILE A 137 6.93 13.05 -5.89
C ILE A 137 8.11 12.38 -5.17
N SER A 138 8.85 11.52 -5.84
CA SER A 138 9.93 10.75 -5.19
C SER A 138 11.02 11.67 -4.63
N GLY A 139 11.27 11.55 -3.32
CA GLY A 139 12.24 12.39 -2.60
C GLY A 139 11.62 13.58 -1.86
N GLU A 140 10.35 13.88 -2.11
CA GLU A 140 9.60 14.90 -1.38
C GLU A 140 8.84 14.30 -0.19
N GLU A 141 8.35 15.16 0.71
CA GLU A 141 7.50 14.74 1.83
C GLU A 141 6.14 14.25 1.33
N PRO A 142 5.59 13.19 1.93
CA PRO A 142 4.27 12.69 1.57
C PRO A 142 3.16 13.61 2.06
N ALA A 143 2.05 13.65 1.34
CA ALA A 143 0.85 14.35 1.78
C ALA A 143 0.31 13.79 3.10
N LEU A 144 -0.14 14.67 3.98
CA LEU A 144 -0.73 14.35 5.29
C LEU A 144 -2.21 14.75 5.36
N THR A 145 -2.65 15.65 4.50
CA THR A 145 -4.05 16.10 4.43
C THR A 145 -4.62 15.89 3.02
N TYR A 146 -5.95 15.95 2.93
CA TYR A 146 -6.65 15.90 1.65
C TYR A 146 -6.19 17.00 0.69
N GLU A 147 -6.08 18.23 1.20
CA GLU A 147 -5.67 19.39 0.41
C GLU A 147 -4.24 19.20 -0.14
N GLN A 148 -3.32 18.72 0.67
CA GLN A 148 -1.96 18.39 0.23
C GLN A 148 -1.97 17.29 -0.84
N ALA A 149 -2.78 16.24 -0.67
CA ALA A 149 -2.88 15.19 -1.67
C ALA A 149 -3.43 15.72 -3.00
N VAL A 150 -4.45 16.59 -2.97
CA VAL A 150 -4.99 17.25 -4.15
C VAL A 150 -3.95 18.16 -4.81
N GLU A 151 -3.21 18.93 -4.03
CA GLU A 151 -2.16 19.84 -4.52
C GLU A 151 -1.00 19.08 -5.18
N TYR A 152 -0.48 18.04 -4.50
CA TYR A 152 0.75 17.34 -4.92
C TYR A 152 0.54 16.41 -6.11
N ILE A 153 -0.59 15.68 -6.12
CA ILE A 153 -0.79 14.60 -7.10
C ILE A 153 -2.21 14.55 -7.70
N GLY A 154 -3.10 15.45 -7.29
CA GLY A 154 -4.52 15.39 -7.68
C GLY A 154 -4.76 15.52 -9.19
N LYS A 155 -3.86 16.18 -9.94
CA LYS A 155 -3.95 16.32 -11.41
C LYS A 155 -3.53 15.06 -12.16
N ASP A 156 -2.79 14.17 -11.50
CA ASP A 156 -2.14 13.00 -12.11
C ASP A 156 -2.87 11.70 -11.81
N VAL A 157 -3.79 11.71 -10.82
CA VAL A 157 -4.62 10.56 -10.44
C VAL A 157 -6.06 10.69 -10.93
N ASP A 158 -6.79 9.59 -10.98
CA ASP A 158 -8.19 9.58 -11.43
C ASP A 158 -9.17 9.99 -10.33
N LEU A 159 -8.77 9.83 -9.06
CA LEU A 159 -9.58 10.23 -7.91
C LEU A 159 -8.69 10.44 -6.68
N VAL A 160 -8.87 11.56 -5.99
CA VAL A 160 -8.42 11.75 -4.62
C VAL A 160 -9.63 11.53 -3.72
N ILE A 161 -9.60 10.46 -2.93
CA ILE A 161 -10.75 10.07 -2.08
C ILE A 161 -10.74 10.93 -0.82
N PRO A 162 -11.85 11.57 -0.43
CA PRO A 162 -11.95 12.32 0.83
C PRO A 162 -11.56 11.46 2.03
N ASP A 163 -10.94 12.08 3.04
CA ASP A 163 -10.47 11.36 4.24
C ASP A 163 -11.59 11.00 5.23
N TYR A 164 -12.76 11.58 5.09
CA TYR A 164 -13.91 11.37 5.99
C TYR A 164 -13.59 11.58 7.48
N GLY A 165 -12.64 12.48 7.76
CA GLY A 165 -12.17 12.77 9.11
C GLY A 165 -11.10 11.81 9.64
N ASN A 166 -10.68 10.82 8.85
CA ASN A 166 -9.59 9.92 9.19
C ASN A 166 -8.25 10.56 8.79
N LYS A 167 -7.41 10.87 9.77
CA LYS A 167 -6.17 11.63 9.55
C LYS A 167 -4.95 10.73 9.49
N ALA A 168 -4.01 11.10 8.62
CA ALA A 168 -2.66 10.55 8.62
C ALA A 168 -1.86 11.12 9.83
N LYS A 169 -1.10 10.26 10.53
CA LYS A 169 -0.29 10.65 11.70
C LYS A 169 1.04 11.30 11.32
N GLY A 170 1.47 11.21 10.06
CA GLY A 170 2.67 11.83 9.54
C GLY A 170 3.96 11.03 9.72
N LYS A 171 3.92 9.91 10.42
CA LYS A 171 5.08 9.03 10.58
C LYS A 171 4.92 7.77 9.73
N ALA A 172 5.91 7.52 8.86
CA ALA A 172 5.88 6.36 7.98
C ALA A 172 5.85 5.02 8.75
N SER A 173 5.40 3.95 8.09
CA SER A 173 5.42 2.60 8.67
C SER A 173 6.85 2.13 8.93
N THR A 174 7.04 1.33 9.98
CA THR A 174 8.26 0.53 10.16
C THR A 174 8.27 -0.59 9.13
N VAL A 175 9.38 -0.75 8.41
CA VAL A 175 9.54 -1.78 7.39
C VAL A 175 10.48 -2.85 7.89
N VAL A 176 10.00 -4.08 7.94
CA VAL A 176 10.71 -5.23 8.53
C VAL A 176 10.75 -6.37 7.53
N GLY A 177 11.93 -6.89 7.27
CA GLY A 177 12.16 -8.16 6.61
C GLY A 177 12.76 -9.18 7.59
N PHE A 178 13.40 -10.22 7.04
CA PHE A 178 13.95 -11.30 7.84
C PHE A 178 15.31 -11.74 7.31
N ASP A 179 16.26 -11.96 8.23
CA ASP A 179 17.50 -12.71 7.99
C ASP A 179 17.35 -14.07 8.68
N GLY A 180 17.06 -15.10 7.88
CA GLY A 180 16.59 -16.38 8.40
C GLY A 180 15.26 -16.21 9.14
N GLU A 181 15.26 -16.44 10.46
CA GLU A 181 14.10 -16.24 11.35
C GLU A 181 14.13 -14.89 12.07
N LYS A 182 15.27 -14.16 12.04
CA LYS A 182 15.43 -12.91 12.80
C LYS A 182 14.81 -11.73 12.06
N PRO A 183 13.95 -10.93 12.71
CA PRO A 183 13.47 -9.67 12.14
C PRO A 183 14.63 -8.71 11.87
N LEU A 184 14.63 -8.10 10.68
CA LEU A 184 15.58 -7.10 10.23
C LEU A 184 14.83 -5.82 9.86
N VAL A 185 15.11 -4.72 10.57
CA VAL A 185 14.47 -3.43 10.32
C VAL A 185 15.16 -2.74 9.14
N TYR A 186 14.47 -2.64 7.99
CA TYR A 186 14.95 -1.91 6.82
C TYR A 186 14.72 -0.41 6.95
N ARG A 187 13.65 -0.01 7.62
CA ARG A 187 13.32 1.39 7.92
C ARG A 187 12.62 1.48 9.27
N GLN A 188 13.17 2.29 10.15
CA GLN A 188 12.49 2.62 11.42
C GLN A 188 11.38 3.64 11.14
N GLY A 189 10.16 3.29 11.51
CA GLY A 189 8.97 4.13 11.42
C GLY A 189 8.31 4.29 12.80
N GLU A 190 6.97 4.25 12.81
CA GLU A 190 6.17 4.48 14.04
C GLU A 190 6.36 3.35 15.06
N ILE A 191 6.42 2.09 14.61
CA ILE A 191 6.50 0.91 15.48
C ILE A 191 7.96 0.63 15.86
N ILE A 192 8.24 0.48 17.14
CA ILE A 192 9.50 -0.03 17.70
C ILE A 192 9.30 -1.51 18.02
N LEU A 193 10.16 -2.39 17.49
CA LEU A 193 10.14 -3.83 17.72
C LEU A 193 10.92 -4.21 18.97
#